data_488317de8fc4c9081202fca143f5e5f1
#
_entry.id   488317de8fc4c9081202fca143f5e5f1
#
_cell.length_a   1.000
_cell.length_b   1.000
_cell.length_c   1.000
_cell.angle_alpha   90.00
_cell.angle_beta   90.00
_cell.angle_gamma   90.00
#
_symmetry.space_group_name_H-M   'P 1'
#
loop_
_entity.id
_entity.type
_entity.pdbx_description
1 polymer ?
#
loop_
_entity_poly.entity_id
_entity_poly.type
_entity_poly.pdbx_seq_one_letter_code
_entity_poly.pdbx_strand_id
1 'polypeptide(L)'
;IDIMYSRSQKGYYIIQDDYSSDLFLKTLEEINSFSALKLTNSLESIVYLEKRKPKRAEFLPDIVQAIQRKKKIEFHYQKFGEEKETIRKVSPIAIREHNNRWYLIADDKGTVKNFGLERMNKVKILSDKIDDNIEFNYDDKYKFAFGIIVPTDEKPEKIVLSVTKKQAEYLQSLPLHESQEVIETKNNEVLIGLELFLTDDFISEILVMSRTVTIIEPKKLKDKVKSILKETLEKYE
;
A
#
# COMPACT_ATOMS: atom_id res chain seq x y z
N ILE A 1 -3.34 -20.94 18.19
CA ILE A 1 -2.87 -20.82 19.59
C ILE A 1 -2.44 -22.21 19.99
N ASP A 2 -1.12 -22.41 20.07
CA ASP A 2 -0.58 -23.70 20.52
C ASP A 2 -0.48 -23.68 22.03
N ILE A 3 -1.21 -24.58 22.67
CA ILE A 3 -1.23 -24.72 24.12
C ILE A 3 -0.39 -25.96 24.48
N MET A 4 0.68 -25.74 25.25
CA MET A 4 1.48 -26.86 25.77
C MET A 4 1.33 -27.00 27.27
N TYR A 5 1.32 -28.25 27.76
CA TYR A 5 1.32 -28.54 29.18
C TYR A 5 2.74 -28.65 29.71
N SER A 6 3.10 -27.82 30.68
CA SER A 6 4.39 -27.93 31.39
C SER A 6 4.27 -28.77 32.65
N ARG A 7 4.96 -29.89 32.70
CA ARG A 7 5.03 -30.74 33.89
C ARG A 7 5.80 -30.09 35.06
N SER A 8 6.75 -29.19 34.76
CA SER A 8 7.54 -28.50 35.77
C SER A 8 6.75 -27.38 36.46
N GLN A 9 5.89 -26.71 35.71
CA GLN A 9 5.04 -25.62 36.20
C GLN A 9 3.62 -26.08 36.58
N LYS A 10 3.29 -27.36 36.33
CA LYS A 10 1.97 -27.97 36.59
C LYS A 10 0.80 -27.16 35.98
N GLY A 11 0.99 -26.62 34.76
CA GLY A 11 0.01 -25.79 34.12
C GLY A 11 0.11 -25.80 32.59
N TYR A 12 -0.94 -25.33 31.98
CA TYR A 12 -0.95 -25.06 30.52
C TYR A 12 -0.40 -23.67 30.25
N TYR A 13 0.45 -23.53 29.25
CA TYR A 13 0.92 -22.23 28.79
C TYR A 13 0.75 -22.12 27.27
N ILE A 14 0.51 -20.91 26.84
CA ILE A 14 0.39 -20.57 25.42
C ILE A 14 1.81 -20.31 24.89
N ILE A 15 2.19 -21.02 23.84
CA ILE A 15 3.44 -20.69 23.13
C ILE A 15 3.14 -19.42 22.36
N GLN A 16 3.66 -18.31 22.83
CA GLN A 16 3.76 -17.09 22.05
C GLN A 16 5.14 -17.07 21.39
N ASP A 17 5.17 -17.14 20.06
CA ASP A 17 6.36 -16.80 19.29
C ASP A 17 6.59 -15.28 19.39
N ASP A 18 7.63 -14.89 20.10
CA ASP A 18 7.78 -13.60 20.80
C ASP A 18 8.19 -12.39 19.94
N TYR A 19 8.19 -12.44 18.60
CA TYR A 19 8.69 -11.30 17.83
C TYR A 19 7.79 -10.73 16.72
N SER A 20 6.77 -11.40 16.30
CA SER A 20 5.84 -10.88 15.26
C SER A 20 4.49 -10.41 15.81
N SER A 21 4.17 -10.80 17.05
CA SER A 21 2.87 -10.50 17.66
C SER A 21 2.72 -9.03 18.07
N ASP A 22 3.78 -8.39 18.55
CA ASP A 22 3.67 -7.02 19.08
C ASP A 22 3.43 -5.96 18.01
N LEU A 23 4.11 -6.04 16.86
CA LEU A 23 3.88 -5.11 15.75
C LEU A 23 2.55 -5.38 15.06
N PHE A 24 2.19 -6.65 14.92
CA PHE A 24 0.89 -7.04 14.37
C PHE A 24 -0.25 -6.66 15.32
N LEU A 25 -0.10 -6.90 16.63
CA LEU A 25 -1.06 -6.46 17.65
C LEU A 25 -1.16 -4.93 17.68
N LYS A 26 -0.05 -4.19 17.62
CA LYS A 26 -0.08 -2.72 17.48
C LYS A 26 -0.79 -2.27 16.22
N THR A 27 -0.51 -2.87 15.08
CA THR A 27 -1.18 -2.54 13.80
C THR A 27 -2.66 -2.93 13.85
N LEU A 28 -3.00 -4.08 14.46
CA LEU A 28 -4.39 -4.46 14.73
C LEU A 28 -5.03 -3.56 15.78
N GLU A 29 -4.31 -3.11 16.78
CA GLU A 29 -4.79 -2.16 17.77
C GLU A 29 -5.03 -0.78 17.16
N GLU A 30 -4.20 -0.32 16.23
CA GLU A 30 -4.46 0.88 15.45
C GLU A 30 -5.70 0.71 14.56
N ILE A 31 -5.78 -0.38 13.80
CA ILE A 31 -6.96 -0.74 12.99
C ILE A 31 -8.18 -0.99 13.88
N ASN A 32 -8.03 -1.65 15.03
CA ASN A 32 -9.08 -1.94 15.99
C ASN A 32 -9.44 -0.74 16.88
N SER A 33 -8.52 0.20 17.14
CA SER A 33 -8.84 1.47 17.82
C SER A 33 -9.86 2.26 17.02
N PHE A 34 -9.70 2.33 15.69
CA PHE A 34 -10.71 2.88 14.79
C PHE A 34 -11.99 2.03 14.75
N SER A 35 -11.89 0.72 14.90
CA SER A 35 -13.05 -0.18 14.94
C SER A 35 -13.73 -0.19 16.31
N ALA A 36 -12.97 -0.10 17.40
CA ALA A 36 -13.46 0.01 18.78
C ALA A 36 -14.15 1.36 19.04
N LEU A 37 -13.67 2.44 18.43
CA LEU A 37 -14.37 3.73 18.40
C LEU A 37 -15.75 3.63 17.72
N LYS A 38 -15.96 2.64 16.83
CA LYS A 38 -17.27 2.35 16.21
C LYS A 38 -18.18 1.49 17.07
N LEU A 39 -17.65 0.71 18.00
CA LEU A 39 -18.43 -0.23 18.83
C LEU A 39 -19.10 0.46 20.03
N THR A 40 -18.72 1.68 20.36
CA THR A 40 -19.40 2.46 21.38
C THR A 40 -20.43 3.36 20.70
N ASN A 41 -21.71 2.97 20.76
CA ASN A 41 -22.86 3.73 20.26
C ASN A 41 -22.87 5.21 20.72
N SER A 42 -22.11 5.56 21.76
CA SER A 42 -21.95 6.91 22.28
C SER A 42 -21.00 7.79 21.46
N LEU A 43 -20.17 7.22 20.59
CA LEU A 43 -19.17 7.97 19.79
C LEU A 43 -19.62 8.21 18.34
N GLU A 44 -20.65 7.52 17.85
CA GLU A 44 -21.15 7.71 16.48
C GLU A 44 -21.69 9.13 16.21
N SER A 45 -22.06 9.86 17.26
CA SER A 45 -22.50 11.26 17.16
C SER A 45 -21.36 12.28 17.22
N ILE A 46 -20.14 11.86 17.53
CA ILE A 46 -18.98 12.77 17.75
C ILE A 46 -17.81 12.44 16.82
N VAL A 47 -17.71 11.21 16.29
CA VAL A 47 -16.62 10.77 15.41
C VAL A 47 -17.15 10.39 14.04
N TYR A 48 -16.81 11.20 13.05
CA TYR A 48 -17.20 10.96 11.65
C TYR A 48 -16.01 10.44 10.86
N LEU A 49 -16.01 9.17 10.57
CA LEU A 49 -14.97 8.52 9.76
C LEU A 49 -15.35 8.58 8.27
N GLU A 50 -14.33 8.50 7.40
CA GLU A 50 -14.50 8.33 5.97
C GLU A 50 -15.46 7.14 5.69
N LYS A 51 -16.49 7.39 4.88
CA LYS A 51 -17.52 6.38 4.56
C LYS A 51 -17.06 5.39 3.50
N ARG A 52 -16.10 5.79 2.66
CA ARG A 52 -15.51 4.88 1.67
C ARG A 52 -14.68 3.82 2.38
N LYS A 53 -15.07 2.58 2.26
CA LYS A 53 -14.36 1.45 2.86
C LYS A 53 -13.71 0.61 1.77
N PRO A 54 -12.49 0.10 1.99
CA PRO A 54 -11.89 -0.88 1.09
C PRO A 54 -12.78 -2.12 1.05
N LYS A 55 -13.08 -2.58 -0.16
CA LYS A 55 -13.80 -3.86 -0.35
C LYS A 55 -12.87 -5.02 -0.05
N ARG A 56 -13.42 -6.12 0.47
CA ARG A 56 -12.70 -7.37 0.73
C ARG A 56 -11.63 -7.30 1.82
N ALA A 57 -11.69 -6.29 2.69
CA ALA A 57 -10.82 -6.23 3.87
C ALA A 57 -11.05 -7.40 4.84
N GLU A 58 -12.18 -8.10 4.74
CA GLU A 58 -12.47 -9.33 5.48
C GLU A 58 -11.47 -10.47 5.21
N PHE A 59 -10.71 -10.43 4.11
CA PHE A 59 -9.67 -11.42 3.82
C PHE A 59 -8.33 -11.13 4.49
N LEU A 60 -8.13 -9.93 5.05
CA LEU A 60 -6.86 -9.57 5.71
C LEU A 60 -6.41 -10.54 6.79
N PRO A 61 -7.28 -10.99 7.73
CA PRO A 61 -6.87 -11.93 8.78
C PRO A 61 -6.34 -13.25 8.22
N ASP A 62 -7.03 -13.81 7.21
CA ASP A 62 -6.63 -15.07 6.59
C ASP A 62 -5.29 -14.95 5.86
N ILE A 63 -5.10 -13.83 5.13
CA ILE A 63 -3.86 -13.56 4.41
C ILE A 63 -2.69 -13.39 5.37
N VAL A 64 -2.86 -12.61 6.45
CA VAL A 64 -1.84 -12.42 7.49
C VAL A 64 -1.48 -13.74 8.14
N GLN A 65 -2.49 -14.57 8.50
CA GLN A 65 -2.26 -15.89 9.04
C GLN A 65 -1.47 -16.79 8.10
N ALA A 66 -1.76 -16.72 6.79
CA ALA A 66 -1.03 -17.49 5.78
C ALA A 66 0.44 -17.08 5.69
N ILE A 67 0.72 -15.75 5.72
CA ILE A 67 2.09 -15.21 5.74
C ILE A 67 2.85 -15.69 6.97
N GLN A 68 2.26 -15.52 8.17
CA GLN A 68 2.87 -15.93 9.43
C GLN A 68 3.16 -17.44 9.50
N ARG A 69 2.24 -18.26 8.98
CA ARG A 69 2.39 -19.72 8.96
C ARG A 69 3.20 -20.23 7.75
N LYS A 70 3.72 -19.33 6.93
CA LYS A 70 4.46 -19.68 5.68
C LYS A 70 3.66 -20.67 4.83
N LYS A 71 2.38 -20.37 4.57
CA LYS A 71 1.47 -21.20 3.78
C LYS A 71 1.07 -20.50 2.49
N LYS A 72 0.97 -21.29 1.40
CA LYS A 72 0.38 -20.79 0.15
C LYS A 72 -1.10 -20.53 0.32
N ILE A 73 -1.60 -19.58 -0.47
CA ILE A 73 -3.03 -19.30 -0.58
C ILE A 73 -3.52 -19.52 -2.00
N GLU A 74 -4.79 -19.87 -2.10
CA GLU A 74 -5.53 -19.94 -3.35
C GLU A 74 -6.69 -18.96 -3.30
N PHE A 75 -6.93 -18.25 -4.39
CA PHE A 75 -8.05 -17.35 -4.53
C PHE A 75 -8.49 -17.21 -5.99
N HIS A 76 -9.73 -16.82 -6.18
CA HIS A 76 -10.25 -16.41 -7.47
C HIS A 76 -9.95 -14.93 -7.68
N TYR A 77 -9.45 -14.57 -8.85
CA TYR A 77 -9.03 -13.19 -9.16
C TYR A 77 -9.59 -12.73 -10.49
N GLN A 78 -10.28 -11.58 -10.47
CA GLN A 78 -10.82 -10.94 -11.66
C GLN A 78 -10.20 -9.56 -11.84
N LYS A 79 -9.48 -9.36 -12.92
CA LYS A 79 -8.94 -8.02 -13.23
C LYS A 79 -10.07 -7.10 -13.68
N PHE A 80 -9.90 -5.81 -13.40
CA PHE A 80 -10.84 -4.81 -13.91
C PHE A 80 -10.83 -4.80 -15.45
N GLY A 81 -12.04 -4.73 -16.05
CA GLY A 81 -12.21 -4.77 -17.50
C GLY A 81 -12.11 -6.17 -18.15
N GLU A 82 -11.75 -7.21 -17.39
CA GLU A 82 -11.77 -8.59 -17.87
C GLU A 82 -13.01 -9.31 -17.32
N GLU A 83 -13.74 -10.01 -18.19
CA GLU A 83 -14.90 -10.83 -17.77
C GLU A 83 -14.48 -12.14 -17.10
N LYS A 84 -13.29 -12.64 -17.44
CA LYS A 84 -12.84 -13.96 -16.99
C LYS A 84 -12.14 -13.89 -15.63
N GLU A 85 -12.71 -14.64 -14.67
CA GLU A 85 -12.06 -14.93 -13.39
C GLU A 85 -10.98 -16.00 -13.58
N THR A 86 -9.86 -15.86 -12.88
CA THR A 86 -8.74 -16.82 -12.88
C THR A 86 -8.44 -17.29 -11.48
N ILE A 87 -8.15 -18.58 -11.31
CA ILE A 87 -7.69 -19.13 -10.04
C ILE A 87 -6.19 -18.87 -9.91
N ARG A 88 -5.78 -18.30 -8.78
CA ARG A 88 -4.39 -18.03 -8.42
C ARG A 88 -3.99 -18.84 -7.20
N LYS A 89 -2.85 -19.51 -7.28
CA LYS A 89 -2.18 -20.17 -6.17
C LYS A 89 -0.82 -19.52 -6.00
N VAL A 90 -0.61 -18.82 -4.90
CA VAL A 90 0.54 -17.94 -4.70
C VAL A 90 1.18 -18.15 -3.34
N SER A 91 2.43 -17.74 -3.21
CA SER A 91 3.14 -17.61 -1.94
C SER A 91 3.00 -16.18 -1.42
N PRO A 92 2.18 -15.91 -0.40
CA PRO A 92 1.98 -14.57 0.13
C PRO A 92 3.25 -14.09 0.84
N ILE A 93 3.62 -12.81 0.63
CA ILE A 93 4.85 -12.22 1.15
C ILE A 93 4.52 -11.10 2.13
N ALA A 94 3.70 -10.12 1.71
CA ALA A 94 3.37 -8.95 2.50
C ALA A 94 2.00 -8.39 2.11
N ILE A 95 1.49 -7.49 2.94
CA ILE A 95 0.29 -6.70 2.67
C ILE A 95 0.70 -5.23 2.63
N ARG A 96 0.17 -4.49 1.68
CA ARG A 96 0.37 -3.04 1.56
C ARG A 96 -0.97 -2.33 1.42
N GLU A 97 -1.11 -1.22 2.12
CA GLU A 97 -2.20 -0.28 1.91
C GLU A 97 -1.73 0.86 1.01
N HIS A 98 -2.57 1.28 0.07
CA HIS A 98 -2.38 2.50 -0.71
C HIS A 98 -3.73 3.05 -1.19
N ASN A 99 -3.97 4.33 -0.95
CA ASN A 99 -5.19 5.04 -1.35
C ASN A 99 -6.49 4.33 -0.91
N ASN A 100 -6.57 3.92 0.35
CA ASN A 100 -7.69 3.17 0.93
C ASN A 100 -7.97 1.83 0.23
N ARG A 101 -6.97 1.20 -0.35
CA ARG A 101 -7.04 -0.14 -0.93
C ARG A 101 -5.96 -1.02 -0.37
N TRP A 102 -6.29 -2.28 -0.13
CA TRP A 102 -5.34 -3.27 0.33
C TRP A 102 -4.83 -4.14 -0.82
N TYR A 103 -3.56 -4.41 -0.79
CA TYR A 103 -2.87 -5.22 -1.79
C TYR A 103 -2.09 -6.34 -1.13
N LEU A 104 -2.26 -7.54 -1.64
CA LEU A 104 -1.37 -8.65 -1.34
C LEU A 104 -0.18 -8.61 -2.29
N ILE A 105 1.02 -8.59 -1.73
CA ILE A 105 2.27 -8.83 -2.43
C ILE A 105 2.55 -10.32 -2.32
N ALA A 106 2.66 -11.01 -3.44
CA ALA A 106 2.86 -12.46 -3.46
C ALA A 106 3.71 -12.91 -4.64
N ASP A 107 4.44 -13.99 -4.45
CA ASP A 107 5.08 -14.69 -5.54
C ASP A 107 4.05 -15.56 -6.28
N ASP A 108 3.88 -15.31 -7.57
CA ASP A 108 3.08 -16.08 -8.50
C ASP A 108 4.01 -16.75 -9.51
N LYS A 109 4.46 -17.96 -9.19
CA LYS A 109 5.34 -18.79 -10.04
C LYS A 109 6.67 -18.11 -10.37
N GLY A 110 7.39 -17.62 -9.37
CA GLY A 110 8.69 -16.97 -9.51
C GLY A 110 8.62 -15.50 -9.91
N THR A 111 7.41 -14.90 -9.93
CA THR A 111 7.23 -13.49 -10.21
C THR A 111 6.45 -12.82 -9.09
N VAL A 112 7.05 -11.84 -8.43
CA VAL A 112 6.36 -11.06 -7.39
C VAL A 112 5.36 -10.11 -8.04
N LYS A 113 4.10 -10.19 -7.61
CA LYS A 113 2.97 -9.41 -8.11
C LYS A 113 2.16 -8.80 -6.99
N ASN A 114 1.44 -7.72 -7.33
CA ASN A 114 0.47 -7.07 -6.46
C ASN A 114 -0.95 -7.48 -6.85
N PHE A 115 -1.70 -7.97 -5.88
CA PHE A 115 -3.09 -8.37 -6.06
C PHE A 115 -3.99 -7.50 -5.18
N GLY A 116 -4.83 -6.64 -5.77
CA GLY A 116 -5.81 -5.86 -5.02
C GLY A 116 -6.86 -6.78 -4.40
N LEU A 117 -7.10 -6.63 -3.10
CA LEU A 117 -8.03 -7.49 -2.37
C LEU A 117 -9.46 -7.36 -2.91
N GLU A 118 -9.86 -6.17 -3.35
CA GLU A 118 -11.18 -5.90 -3.93
C GLU A 118 -11.51 -6.73 -5.18
N ARG A 119 -10.47 -7.33 -5.78
CA ARG A 119 -10.56 -8.20 -6.96
C ARG A 119 -10.45 -9.69 -6.63
N MET A 120 -10.34 -10.03 -5.33
CA MET A 120 -10.26 -11.40 -4.84
C MET A 120 -11.61 -11.93 -4.41
N ASN A 121 -11.79 -13.23 -4.59
CA ASN A 121 -12.90 -13.99 -4.06
C ASN A 121 -12.39 -15.36 -3.58
N LYS A 122 -13.13 -16.00 -2.66
CA LYS A 122 -12.90 -17.39 -2.22
C LYS A 122 -11.47 -17.66 -1.78
N VAL A 123 -10.91 -16.77 -0.94
CA VAL A 123 -9.56 -16.94 -0.39
C VAL A 123 -9.53 -18.19 0.50
N LYS A 124 -8.51 -19.04 0.30
CA LYS A 124 -8.27 -20.28 1.06
C LYS A 124 -6.80 -20.40 1.41
N ILE A 125 -6.48 -20.71 2.66
CA ILE A 125 -5.14 -21.10 3.08
C ILE A 125 -4.95 -22.56 2.72
N LEU A 126 -3.84 -22.87 2.04
CA LEU A 126 -3.51 -24.22 1.63
C LEU A 126 -2.64 -24.95 2.68
N SER A 127 -2.56 -26.26 2.59
CA SER A 127 -1.60 -27.06 3.37
C SER A 127 -0.16 -26.86 2.93
N ASP A 128 0.03 -26.48 1.66
CA ASP A 128 1.34 -26.30 1.04
C ASP A 128 2.10 -25.14 1.68
N LYS A 129 3.39 -25.37 1.93
CA LYS A 129 4.31 -24.32 2.38
C LYS A 129 4.68 -23.40 1.21
N ILE A 130 5.04 -22.16 1.54
CA ILE A 130 5.66 -21.24 0.57
C ILE A 130 7.03 -21.80 0.14
N ASP A 131 7.50 -21.38 -1.02
CA ASP A 131 8.81 -21.77 -1.51
C ASP A 131 9.89 -21.02 -0.72
N ASP A 132 10.87 -21.75 -0.16
CA ASP A 132 11.93 -21.17 0.68
C ASP A 132 12.92 -20.27 -0.09
N ASN A 133 12.85 -20.25 -1.42
CA ASN A 133 13.76 -19.53 -2.32
C ASN A 133 13.23 -18.15 -2.77
N ILE A 134 12.23 -17.59 -2.09
CA ILE A 134 11.72 -16.25 -2.43
C ILE A 134 12.65 -15.22 -1.83
N GLU A 135 13.59 -14.72 -2.63
CA GLU A 135 14.41 -13.56 -2.28
C GLU A 135 13.59 -12.29 -2.51
N PHE A 136 13.01 -11.76 -1.44
CA PHE A 136 12.25 -10.52 -1.50
C PHE A 136 12.54 -9.68 -0.26
N ASN A 137 13.13 -8.51 -0.50
CA ASN A 137 13.25 -7.46 0.50
C ASN A 137 12.24 -6.36 0.16
N TYR A 138 11.27 -6.17 1.05
CA TYR A 138 10.21 -5.16 0.86
C TYR A 138 10.80 -3.76 0.79
N ASP A 139 11.67 -3.40 1.74
CA ASP A 139 12.21 -2.04 1.87
C ASP A 139 13.03 -1.66 0.64
N ASP A 140 13.88 -2.56 0.15
CA ASP A 140 14.66 -2.30 -1.07
C ASP A 140 13.76 -2.16 -2.31
N LYS A 141 12.73 -3.03 -2.41
CA LYS A 141 11.87 -3.08 -3.59
C LYS A 141 10.96 -1.86 -3.71
N TYR A 142 10.43 -1.39 -2.56
CA TYR A 142 9.46 -0.29 -2.53
C TYR A 142 10.04 1.04 -2.10
N LYS A 143 11.35 1.11 -1.83
CA LYS A 143 12.05 2.32 -1.37
C LYS A 143 11.74 3.58 -2.18
N PHE A 144 11.59 3.44 -3.48
CA PHE A 144 11.32 4.56 -4.39
C PHE A 144 9.95 4.48 -5.04
N ALA A 145 9.04 3.67 -4.50
CA ALA A 145 7.70 3.51 -5.03
C ALA A 145 6.72 4.45 -4.31
N PHE A 146 6.12 5.38 -5.05
CA PHE A 146 5.03 6.21 -4.52
C PHE A 146 3.85 5.36 -4.05
N GLY A 147 3.37 4.46 -4.89
CA GLY A 147 2.24 3.58 -4.62
C GLY A 147 2.60 2.11 -4.68
N ILE A 148 1.83 1.37 -5.44
CA ILE A 148 1.97 -0.09 -5.57
C ILE A 148 2.76 -0.52 -6.81
N ILE A 149 3.01 0.39 -7.73
CA ILE A 149 3.70 0.08 -8.99
C ILE A 149 5.20 0.18 -8.77
N VAL A 150 5.89 -0.94 -8.97
CA VAL A 150 7.35 -1.00 -8.97
C VAL A 150 7.80 -1.50 -10.34
N PRO A 151 8.40 -0.65 -11.17
CA PRO A 151 8.93 -1.04 -12.46
C PRO A 151 10.09 -2.02 -12.31
N THR A 152 10.23 -2.97 -13.23
CA THR A 152 11.31 -3.96 -13.20
C THR A 152 12.62 -3.40 -13.79
N ASP A 153 12.51 -2.57 -14.82
CA ASP A 153 13.66 -2.11 -15.63
C ASP A 153 13.87 -0.59 -15.59
N GLU A 154 13.19 0.12 -14.68
CA GLU A 154 13.36 1.57 -14.52
C GLU A 154 14.15 1.88 -13.25
N LYS A 155 14.88 2.99 -13.30
CA LYS A 155 15.56 3.55 -12.13
C LYS A 155 14.72 4.68 -11.54
N PRO A 156 14.82 4.92 -10.23
CA PRO A 156 14.22 6.12 -9.62
C PRO A 156 14.86 7.37 -10.22
N GLU A 157 14.06 8.41 -10.38
CA GLU A 157 14.50 9.70 -10.90
C GLU A 157 14.37 10.78 -9.83
N LYS A 158 15.27 11.74 -9.85
CA LYS A 158 15.16 12.95 -9.05
C LYS A 158 14.11 13.86 -9.65
N ILE A 159 13.19 14.29 -8.81
CA ILE A 159 12.04 15.11 -9.20
C ILE A 159 12.12 16.42 -8.44
N VAL A 160 11.95 17.53 -9.14
CA VAL A 160 11.82 18.86 -8.54
C VAL A 160 10.47 19.43 -8.90
N LEU A 161 9.69 19.73 -7.86
CA LEU A 161 8.39 20.36 -7.97
C LEU A 161 8.46 21.79 -7.42
N SER A 162 7.92 22.76 -8.15
CA SER A 162 7.59 24.09 -7.60
C SER A 162 6.15 24.05 -7.12
N VAL A 163 5.92 24.38 -5.87
CA VAL A 163 4.61 24.36 -5.24
C VAL A 163 4.30 25.71 -4.59
N THR A 164 3.02 26.07 -4.53
CA THR A 164 2.62 27.28 -3.76
C THR A 164 2.95 27.09 -2.27
N LYS A 165 3.17 28.19 -1.53
CA LYS A 165 3.44 28.14 -0.08
C LYS A 165 2.41 27.32 0.68
N LYS A 166 1.12 27.56 0.40
CA LYS A 166 0.02 26.82 1.05
C LYS A 166 0.09 25.33 0.75
N GLN A 167 0.41 24.94 -0.48
CA GLN A 167 0.58 23.54 -0.84
C GLN A 167 1.80 22.92 -0.15
N ALA A 168 2.88 23.68 0.00
CA ALA A 168 4.06 23.23 0.73
C ALA A 168 3.76 22.90 2.21
N GLU A 169 2.94 23.68 2.88
CA GLU A 169 2.49 23.41 4.25
C GLU A 169 1.74 22.07 4.35
N TYR A 170 0.84 21.80 3.40
CA TYR A 170 0.17 20.48 3.32
C TYR A 170 1.15 19.34 3.08
N LEU A 171 2.08 19.49 2.14
CA LEU A 171 3.08 18.46 1.83
C LEU A 171 4.11 18.27 2.93
N GLN A 172 4.34 19.26 3.79
CA GLN A 172 5.19 19.12 4.97
C GLN A 172 4.43 18.41 6.12
N SER A 173 3.12 18.65 6.24
CA SER A 173 2.29 17.98 7.26
C SER A 173 2.03 16.51 6.92
N LEU A 174 1.94 16.18 5.65
CA LEU A 174 1.80 14.81 5.14
C LEU A 174 2.63 14.68 3.86
N PRO A 175 3.91 14.26 3.98
CA PRO A 175 4.80 14.12 2.83
C PRO A 175 4.28 13.11 1.80
N LEU A 176 4.52 13.39 0.53
CA LEU A 176 4.19 12.47 -0.58
C LEU A 176 4.97 11.16 -0.48
N HIS A 177 6.21 11.25 0.01
CA HIS A 177 7.11 10.12 0.14
C HIS A 177 8.21 10.43 1.15
N GLU A 178 8.85 9.41 1.73
CA GLU A 178 9.94 9.56 2.71
C GLU A 178 11.16 10.30 2.15
N SER A 179 11.38 10.25 0.83
CA SER A 179 12.46 11.00 0.16
C SER A 179 12.16 12.49 -0.02
N GLN A 180 10.98 12.96 0.43
CA GLN A 180 10.61 14.36 0.25
C GLN A 180 11.50 15.31 1.07
N GLU A 181 12.05 16.31 0.39
CA GLU A 181 12.83 17.37 1.02
C GLU A 181 12.46 18.75 0.49
N VAL A 182 12.64 19.79 1.29
CA VAL A 182 12.53 21.18 0.86
C VAL A 182 13.89 21.61 0.34
N ILE A 183 14.00 21.88 -0.96
CA ILE A 183 15.24 22.33 -1.59
C ILE A 183 15.45 23.83 -1.38
N GLU A 184 14.41 24.64 -1.62
CA GLU A 184 14.49 26.10 -1.57
C GLU A 184 13.12 26.70 -1.26
N THR A 185 13.10 27.79 -0.51
CA THR A 185 11.89 28.59 -0.28
C THR A 185 12.06 29.97 -0.90
N LYS A 186 11.23 30.30 -1.89
CA LYS A 186 11.14 31.60 -2.54
C LYS A 186 9.96 32.41 -2.01
N ASN A 187 9.86 33.70 -2.43
CA ASN A 187 8.81 34.59 -1.92
C ASN A 187 7.38 34.04 -2.06
N ASN A 188 7.07 33.33 -3.16
CA ASN A 188 5.72 32.79 -3.43
C ASN A 188 5.67 31.27 -3.68
N GLU A 189 6.83 30.62 -3.81
CA GLU A 189 6.93 29.23 -4.18
C GLU A 189 7.95 28.51 -3.30
N VAL A 190 7.77 27.20 -3.14
CA VAL A 190 8.71 26.32 -2.47
C VAL A 190 9.12 25.22 -3.44
N LEU A 191 10.41 24.98 -3.58
CA LEU A 191 10.94 23.86 -4.35
C LEU A 191 11.03 22.63 -3.46
N ILE A 192 10.38 21.56 -3.88
CA ILE A 192 10.35 20.26 -3.21
C ILE A 192 11.05 19.23 -4.08
N GLY A 193 12.01 18.54 -3.48
CA GLY A 193 12.73 17.41 -4.07
C GLY A 193 12.10 16.08 -3.67
N LEU A 194 12.13 15.12 -4.59
CA LEU A 194 11.72 13.73 -4.40
C LEU A 194 12.64 12.82 -5.19
N GLU A 195 12.75 11.57 -4.79
CA GLU A 195 13.40 10.51 -5.59
C GLU A 195 12.45 9.32 -5.69
N LEU A 196 11.85 9.12 -6.90
CA LEU A 196 10.77 8.16 -7.13
C LEU A 196 10.85 7.54 -8.53
N PHE A 197 10.20 6.38 -8.68
CA PHE A 197 9.83 5.88 -10.01
C PHE A 197 8.70 6.74 -10.60
N LEU A 198 8.79 7.04 -11.90
CA LEU A 198 7.78 7.85 -12.62
C LEU A 198 6.59 6.99 -13.04
N THR A 199 5.86 6.47 -12.08
CA THR A 199 4.73 5.54 -12.27
C THR A 199 3.40 6.26 -12.45
N ASP A 200 2.39 5.57 -12.98
CA ASP A 200 1.08 6.16 -13.25
C ASP A 200 0.32 6.55 -11.98
N ASP A 201 0.57 5.87 -10.85
CA ASP A 201 0.01 6.25 -9.54
C ASP A 201 0.59 7.59 -9.05
N PHE A 202 1.92 7.81 -9.20
CA PHE A 202 2.53 9.10 -8.89
C PHE A 202 2.07 10.23 -9.84
N ILE A 203 1.99 9.94 -11.13
CA ILE A 203 1.49 10.91 -12.11
C ILE A 203 0.05 11.32 -11.79
N SER A 204 -0.79 10.38 -11.38
CA SER A 204 -2.16 10.65 -10.97
C SER A 204 -2.21 11.59 -9.76
N GLU A 205 -1.31 11.42 -8.78
CA GLU A 205 -1.20 12.32 -7.63
C GLU A 205 -0.79 13.73 -8.04
N ILE A 206 0.20 13.87 -8.96
CA ILE A 206 0.59 15.18 -9.51
C ILE A 206 -0.58 15.84 -10.24
N LEU A 207 -1.38 15.09 -10.98
CA LEU A 207 -2.56 15.62 -11.68
C LEU A 207 -3.63 16.13 -10.72
N VAL A 208 -3.83 15.47 -9.58
CA VAL A 208 -4.74 15.94 -8.51
C VAL A 208 -4.30 17.32 -7.98
N MET A 209 -2.99 17.53 -7.88
CA MET A 209 -2.40 18.78 -7.39
C MET A 209 -2.07 19.79 -8.51
N SER A 210 -2.45 19.56 -9.75
CA SER A 210 -2.03 20.33 -10.93
C SER A 210 -2.29 21.84 -10.88
N ARG A 211 -3.20 22.30 -10.00
CA ARG A 211 -3.50 23.73 -9.78
C ARG A 211 -2.46 24.45 -8.92
N THR A 212 -1.68 23.72 -8.14
CA THR A 212 -0.78 24.26 -7.10
C THR A 212 0.64 23.73 -7.21
N VAL A 213 0.88 22.78 -8.12
CA VAL A 213 2.15 22.11 -8.35
C VAL A 213 2.58 22.29 -9.80
N THR A 214 3.84 22.68 -10.02
CA THR A 214 4.48 22.74 -11.33
C THR A 214 5.70 21.84 -11.33
N ILE A 215 5.84 20.97 -12.33
CA ILE A 215 7.00 20.10 -12.50
C ILE A 215 8.13 20.92 -13.09
N ILE A 216 9.26 21.01 -12.37
CA ILE A 216 10.49 21.62 -12.85
C ILE A 216 11.35 20.56 -13.55
N GLU A 217 11.62 19.46 -12.86
CA GLU A 217 12.39 18.30 -13.33
C GLU A 217 11.70 16.99 -12.92
N PRO A 218 11.89 15.88 -13.65
CA PRO A 218 12.56 15.79 -14.96
C PRO A 218 11.64 16.19 -16.12
N LYS A 219 12.23 16.54 -17.27
CA LYS A 219 11.49 16.90 -18.49
C LYS A 219 10.53 15.78 -18.93
N LYS A 220 10.93 14.51 -18.82
CA LYS A 220 10.09 13.34 -19.15
C LYS A 220 8.76 13.36 -18.40
N LEU A 221 8.77 13.63 -17.09
CA LEU A 221 7.55 13.74 -16.27
C LEU A 221 6.70 14.93 -16.70
N LYS A 222 7.33 16.09 -16.92
CA LYS A 222 6.65 17.31 -17.37
C LYS A 222 5.94 17.10 -18.70
N ASP A 223 6.61 16.49 -19.67
CA ASP A 223 6.05 16.22 -21.00
C ASP A 223 4.89 15.23 -20.92
N LYS A 224 4.99 14.16 -20.10
CA LYS A 224 3.93 13.19 -19.90
C LYS A 224 2.69 13.82 -19.27
N VAL A 225 2.85 14.60 -18.20
CA VAL A 225 1.72 15.31 -17.55
C VAL A 225 1.09 16.31 -18.50
N LYS A 226 1.89 17.07 -19.26
CA LYS A 226 1.39 18.02 -20.27
C LYS A 226 0.56 17.32 -21.36
N SER A 227 0.96 16.14 -21.82
CA SER A 227 0.18 15.34 -22.80
C SER A 227 -1.17 14.95 -22.21
N ILE A 228 -1.18 14.40 -21.00
CA ILE A 228 -2.42 13.99 -20.33
C ILE A 228 -3.38 15.18 -20.13
N LEU A 229 -2.86 16.34 -19.74
CA LEU A 229 -3.68 17.53 -19.55
C LEU A 229 -4.30 18.02 -20.87
N LYS A 230 -3.56 17.94 -21.99
CA LYS A 230 -4.09 18.29 -23.31
C LYS A 230 -5.20 17.33 -23.74
N GLU A 231 -4.94 16.01 -23.67
CA GLU A 231 -5.92 14.98 -23.97
C GLU A 231 -7.16 15.08 -23.07
N THR A 232 -6.97 15.55 -21.85
CA THR A 232 -8.09 15.79 -20.93
C THR A 232 -8.90 17.01 -21.34
N LEU A 233 -8.25 18.11 -21.75
CA LEU A 233 -8.93 19.33 -22.19
C LEU A 233 -9.81 19.04 -23.43
N GLU A 234 -9.29 18.30 -24.41
CA GLU A 234 -10.02 17.90 -25.63
C GLU A 234 -11.34 17.14 -25.34
N LYS A 235 -11.51 16.53 -24.16
CA LYS A 235 -12.76 15.86 -23.78
C LYS A 235 -13.85 16.83 -23.30
N TYR A 236 -13.50 18.07 -23.06
CA TYR A 236 -14.44 19.13 -22.62
C TYR A 236 -14.72 20.17 -23.71
N GLU A 237 -14.09 20.06 -24.86
CA GLU A 237 -14.36 20.81 -26.09
C GLU A 237 -15.37 20.07 -26.99
#